data_d3a11d018fe9d8f5dffd4bf09e63657e
#
_entry.id   d3a11d018fe9d8f5dffd4bf09e63657e
#
_cell.length_a   1.000
_cell.length_b   1.000
_cell.length_c   1.000
_cell.angle_alpha   90.00
_cell.angle_beta   90.00
_cell.angle_gamma   90.00
#
_symmetry.space_group_name_H-M   'P 1'
#
loop_
_entity.id
_entity.type
_entity.pdbx_description
1 polymer ?
#
loop_
_entity_poly.entity_id
_entity_poly.type
_entity_poly.pdbx_seq_one_letter_code
_entity_poly.pdbx_strand_id
1 'polypeptide(L)'
;MAWLLARHRSKVFPEWLFRGWRGESKLGRKAWPPRVLMTLIVLRFSERNISRRASCRRANTDTQWRAAMGLNLDIKPPDEKTLRDFEKFLRQRHPDAGVSRLVLFHEHIVRLCKAADLVGEEATWVTDSTPMWSYAAVLDTVRLLGRGVGAVARRWAKGRRTTIQEVADTWEIDWVLAPSIKGAFEIDWKDPEARSEVLGQLVDKA
;
A
#
# COMPACT_ATOMS: atom_id res chain seq x y z
N MET A 1 -9.70 -9.32 -16.33
CA MET A 1 -8.37 -8.66 -16.34
C MET A 1 -7.29 -9.54 -16.96
N ALA A 2 -7.05 -10.77 -16.47
CA ALA A 2 -5.97 -11.65 -16.97
C ALA A 2 -6.00 -11.87 -18.49
N TRP A 3 -7.16 -12.16 -19.09
CA TRP A 3 -7.30 -12.32 -20.55
C TRP A 3 -6.90 -11.07 -21.35
N LEU A 4 -7.31 -9.88 -20.90
CA LEU A 4 -6.94 -8.62 -21.54
C LEU A 4 -5.43 -8.40 -21.52
N LEU A 5 -4.79 -8.67 -20.40
CA LEU A 5 -3.33 -8.57 -20.26
C LEU A 5 -2.61 -9.61 -21.11
N ALA A 6 -3.11 -10.85 -21.20
CA ALA A 6 -2.52 -11.86 -22.06
C ALA A 6 -2.46 -11.40 -23.52
N ARG A 7 -3.50 -10.73 -24.02
CA ARG A 7 -3.63 -10.27 -25.41
C ARG A 7 -2.93 -8.96 -25.70
N HIS A 8 -2.95 -8.01 -24.76
CA HIS A 8 -2.55 -6.62 -24.99
C HIS A 8 -1.36 -6.15 -24.14
N ARG A 9 -0.64 -7.06 -23.46
CA ARG A 9 0.46 -6.75 -22.55
C ARG A 9 1.50 -5.77 -23.10
N SER A 10 1.88 -5.93 -24.36
CA SER A 10 2.89 -5.06 -25.00
C SER A 10 2.40 -3.63 -25.22
N LYS A 11 1.10 -3.44 -25.49
CA LYS A 11 0.47 -2.12 -25.61
C LYS A 11 0.28 -1.47 -24.25
N VAL A 12 -0.19 -2.25 -23.27
CA VAL A 12 -0.46 -1.76 -21.89
C VAL A 12 0.83 -1.43 -21.17
N PHE A 13 1.91 -2.21 -21.40
CA PHE A 13 3.20 -2.03 -20.75
C PHE A 13 4.31 -1.79 -21.80
N PRO A 14 4.47 -0.56 -22.31
CA PRO A 14 5.48 -0.23 -23.29
C PRO A 14 6.89 -0.28 -22.70
N GLU A 15 7.88 -0.63 -23.52
CA GLU A 15 9.27 -0.81 -23.07
C GLU A 15 9.91 0.45 -22.51
N TRP A 16 9.61 1.59 -23.11
CA TRP A 16 10.17 2.88 -22.67
C TRP A 16 9.89 3.16 -21.20
N LEU A 17 8.75 2.72 -20.66
CA LEU A 17 8.37 2.91 -19.24
C LEU A 17 9.38 2.29 -18.28
N PHE A 18 10.05 1.24 -18.68
CA PHE A 18 10.95 0.45 -17.84
C PHE A 18 12.44 0.72 -18.09
N ARG A 19 12.76 1.79 -18.82
CA ARG A 19 14.14 2.17 -19.08
C ARG A 19 14.93 2.31 -17.78
N GLY A 20 16.07 1.64 -17.70
CA GLY A 20 16.91 1.59 -16.49
C GLY A 20 16.53 0.49 -15.49
N TRP A 21 15.54 -0.39 -15.80
CA TRP A 21 15.35 -1.58 -15.02
C TRP A 21 16.48 -2.55 -15.25
N ARG A 22 17.29 -2.76 -14.19
CA ARG A 22 18.44 -3.69 -14.11
C ARG A 22 19.03 -3.96 -15.49
N GLY A 23 19.96 -3.11 -15.89
CA GLY A 23 20.67 -3.25 -17.17
C GLY A 23 21.27 -4.66 -17.32
N GLU A 24 21.65 -5.02 -18.53
CA GLU A 24 22.23 -6.32 -18.85
C GLU A 24 23.50 -6.58 -18.02
N SER A 25 23.33 -7.19 -16.86
CA SER A 25 24.46 -7.73 -16.10
C SER A 25 24.94 -8.97 -16.85
N LYS A 26 26.20 -8.95 -17.27
CA LYS A 26 26.85 -10.12 -17.88
C LYS A 26 27.08 -11.26 -16.88
N LEU A 27 26.96 -10.99 -15.57
CA LEU A 27 27.19 -11.92 -14.47
C LEU A 27 25.91 -12.11 -13.66
N GLY A 28 25.56 -13.37 -13.38
CA GLY A 28 24.46 -13.73 -12.52
C GLY A 28 23.16 -14.10 -13.25
N ARG A 29 22.08 -14.30 -12.47
CA ARG A 29 20.77 -14.65 -13.01
C ARG A 29 20.17 -13.45 -13.77
N LYS A 30 19.68 -13.69 -14.99
CA LYS A 30 18.99 -12.67 -15.79
C LYS A 30 17.84 -12.05 -14.99
N ALA A 31 17.73 -10.73 -15.08
CA ALA A 31 16.62 -10.01 -14.46
C ALA A 31 15.28 -10.42 -15.10
N TRP A 32 14.24 -10.47 -14.30
CA TRP A 32 12.90 -10.70 -14.81
C TRP A 32 12.48 -9.60 -15.79
N PRO A 33 11.85 -9.95 -16.92
CA PRO A 33 11.30 -8.97 -17.85
C PRO A 33 10.31 -8.06 -17.12
N PRO A 34 10.44 -6.73 -17.24
CA PRO A 34 9.61 -5.79 -16.48
C PRO A 34 8.11 -5.92 -16.78
N ARG A 35 7.75 -6.31 -18.00
CA ARG A 35 6.35 -6.57 -18.38
C ARG A 35 5.73 -7.72 -17.58
N VAL A 36 6.50 -8.76 -17.25
CA VAL A 36 6.05 -9.87 -16.41
C VAL A 36 5.75 -9.39 -14.99
N LEU A 37 6.67 -8.60 -14.43
CA LEU A 37 6.53 -8.04 -13.09
C LEU A 37 5.36 -7.05 -13.00
N MET A 38 5.22 -6.19 -14.02
CA MET A 38 4.11 -5.23 -14.08
C MET A 38 2.75 -5.93 -14.20
N THR A 39 2.69 -7.00 -15.03
CA THR A 39 1.49 -7.83 -15.14
C THR A 39 1.11 -8.41 -13.76
N LEU A 40 2.08 -8.95 -13.03
CA LEU A 40 1.84 -9.51 -11.70
C LEU A 40 1.33 -8.45 -10.71
N ILE A 41 1.86 -7.22 -10.77
CA ILE A 41 1.38 -6.10 -9.96
C ILE A 41 -0.07 -5.76 -10.29
N VAL A 42 -0.41 -5.60 -11.57
CA VAL A 42 -1.77 -5.25 -11.99
C VAL A 42 -2.76 -6.35 -11.59
N LEU A 43 -2.42 -7.61 -11.79
CA LEU A 43 -3.25 -8.74 -11.36
C LEU A 43 -3.45 -8.74 -9.84
N ARG A 44 -2.41 -8.43 -9.08
CA ARG A 44 -2.50 -8.31 -7.62
C ARG A 44 -3.50 -7.25 -7.18
N PHE A 45 -3.49 -6.08 -7.82
CA PHE A 45 -4.42 -5.00 -7.53
C PHE A 45 -5.85 -5.32 -7.97
N SER A 46 -6.04 -6.01 -9.10
CA SER A 46 -7.37 -6.43 -9.57
C SER A 46 -8.06 -7.42 -8.62
N GLU A 47 -7.30 -8.12 -7.79
CA GLU A 47 -7.78 -9.06 -6.78
C GLU A 47 -7.83 -8.43 -5.37
N ARG A 48 -8.30 -7.20 -5.28
CA ARG A 48 -8.42 -6.45 -4.02
C ARG A 48 -7.08 -6.28 -3.28
N ASN A 49 -6.00 -6.11 -4.03
CA ASN A 49 -4.65 -5.86 -3.49
C ASN A 49 -4.16 -6.93 -2.50
N ILE A 50 -4.24 -8.19 -2.88
CA ILE A 50 -3.68 -9.29 -2.10
C ILE A 50 -2.18 -9.08 -1.81
N SER A 51 -1.65 -9.73 -0.77
CA SER A 51 -0.24 -9.57 -0.40
C SER A 51 0.71 -10.02 -1.52
N ARG A 52 1.94 -9.47 -1.55
CA ARG A 52 2.98 -9.90 -2.54
C ARG A 52 3.19 -11.41 -2.49
N ARG A 53 3.28 -11.97 -1.29
CA ARG A 53 3.47 -13.41 -1.08
C ARG A 53 2.30 -14.23 -1.64
N ALA A 54 1.07 -13.77 -1.44
CA ALA A 54 -0.12 -14.42 -1.98
C ALA A 54 -0.15 -14.33 -3.51
N SER A 55 0.22 -13.17 -4.11
CA SER A 55 0.27 -13.00 -5.55
C SER A 55 1.34 -13.89 -6.21
N CYS A 56 2.53 -14.02 -5.61
CA CYS A 56 3.57 -14.92 -6.09
C CYS A 56 3.14 -16.40 -6.02
N ARG A 57 2.46 -16.80 -4.94
CA ARG A 57 1.88 -18.16 -4.84
C ARG A 57 0.82 -18.39 -5.92
N ARG A 58 -0.11 -17.43 -6.09
CA ARG A 58 -1.15 -17.54 -7.10
C ARG A 58 -0.57 -17.61 -8.51
N ALA A 59 0.44 -16.80 -8.83
CA ALA A 59 1.16 -16.88 -10.10
C ALA A 59 1.82 -18.27 -10.35
N ASN A 60 2.10 -19.03 -9.29
CA ASN A 60 2.63 -20.39 -9.41
C ASN A 60 1.56 -21.43 -9.79
N THR A 61 0.32 -21.25 -9.37
CA THR A 61 -0.76 -22.27 -9.49
C THR A 61 -1.86 -21.88 -10.48
N ASP A 62 -2.07 -20.58 -10.70
CA ASP A 62 -3.16 -20.08 -11.54
C ASP A 62 -2.71 -19.96 -13.00
N THR A 63 -3.26 -20.81 -13.87
CA THR A 63 -2.94 -20.86 -15.30
C THR A 63 -3.33 -19.59 -16.04
N GLN A 64 -4.39 -18.89 -15.62
CA GLN A 64 -4.81 -17.63 -16.22
C GLN A 64 -3.82 -16.52 -15.92
N TRP A 65 -3.31 -16.49 -14.68
CA TRP A 65 -2.25 -15.55 -14.29
C TRP A 65 -0.96 -15.81 -15.05
N ARG A 66 -0.59 -17.09 -15.19
CA ARG A 66 0.60 -17.49 -15.97
C ARG A 66 0.48 -17.09 -17.43
N ALA A 67 -0.67 -17.33 -18.05
CA ALA A 67 -0.95 -16.90 -19.43
C ALA A 67 -0.87 -15.37 -19.56
N ALA A 68 -1.46 -14.61 -18.64
CA ALA A 68 -1.37 -13.15 -18.62
C ALA A 68 0.06 -12.66 -18.50
N MET A 69 0.89 -13.30 -17.68
CA MET A 69 2.32 -12.99 -17.51
C MET A 69 3.16 -13.49 -18.70
N GLY A 70 2.65 -14.36 -19.55
CA GLY A 70 3.36 -15.04 -20.63
C GLY A 70 4.41 -16.02 -20.12
N LEU A 71 4.11 -16.74 -19.06
CA LEU A 71 4.97 -17.73 -18.45
C LEU A 71 4.50 -19.14 -18.79
N ASN A 72 5.43 -19.97 -19.27
CA ASN A 72 5.20 -21.39 -19.42
C ASN A 72 5.07 -22.08 -18.06
N LEU A 73 4.46 -23.28 -18.04
CA LEU A 73 4.19 -23.99 -16.79
C LEU A 73 5.45 -24.44 -16.05
N ASP A 74 6.55 -24.65 -16.75
CA ASP A 74 7.85 -25.05 -16.22
C ASP A 74 8.65 -23.88 -15.59
N ILE A 75 8.28 -22.63 -15.89
CA ILE A 75 8.99 -21.47 -15.40
C ILE A 75 8.47 -21.08 -14.01
N LYS A 76 9.33 -21.12 -12.99
CA LYS A 76 8.98 -20.63 -11.65
C LYS A 76 8.74 -19.11 -11.70
N PRO A 77 7.59 -18.59 -11.22
CA PRO A 77 7.30 -17.16 -11.25
C PRO A 77 8.26 -16.34 -10.36
N PRO A 78 8.27 -14.99 -10.52
CA PRO A 78 9.05 -14.11 -9.68
C PRO A 78 8.78 -14.29 -8.19
N ASP A 79 9.80 -14.12 -7.38
CA ASP A 79 9.69 -14.13 -5.93
C ASP A 79 9.24 -12.76 -5.35
N GLU A 80 8.88 -12.77 -4.07
CA GLU A 80 8.41 -11.59 -3.36
C GLU A 80 9.46 -10.46 -3.31
N LYS A 81 10.74 -10.81 -3.17
CA LYS A 81 11.84 -9.84 -3.13
C LYS A 81 11.98 -9.12 -4.48
N THR A 82 11.97 -9.87 -5.57
CA THR A 82 12.02 -9.31 -6.92
C THR A 82 10.83 -8.37 -7.17
N LEU A 83 9.63 -8.76 -6.76
CA LEU A 83 8.45 -7.92 -6.92
C LEU A 83 8.54 -6.63 -6.10
N ARG A 84 9.02 -6.70 -4.86
CA ARG A 84 9.26 -5.54 -4.00
C ARG A 84 10.30 -4.58 -4.59
N ASP A 85 11.40 -5.11 -5.12
CA ASP A 85 12.46 -4.30 -5.73
C ASP A 85 11.93 -3.60 -6.99
N PHE A 86 11.10 -4.27 -7.77
CA PHE A 86 10.46 -3.68 -8.93
C PHE A 86 9.44 -2.60 -8.56
N GLU A 87 8.65 -2.78 -7.51
CA GLU A 87 7.75 -1.73 -7.00
C GLU A 87 8.53 -0.47 -6.55
N LYS A 88 9.70 -0.66 -5.93
CA LYS A 88 10.59 0.47 -5.59
C LYS A 88 11.07 1.19 -6.84
N PHE A 89 11.46 0.45 -7.88
CA PHE A 89 11.87 1.00 -9.16
C PHE A 89 10.74 1.82 -9.81
N LEU A 90 9.50 1.34 -9.81
CA LEU A 90 8.36 2.07 -10.38
C LEU A 90 8.09 3.42 -9.70
N ARG A 91 8.43 3.57 -8.43
CA ARG A 91 8.33 4.84 -7.70
C ARG A 91 9.43 5.83 -8.02
N GLN A 92 10.54 5.37 -8.61
CA GLN A 92 11.64 6.25 -9.00
C GLN A 92 11.24 7.10 -10.21
N ARG A 93 11.90 8.25 -10.35
CA ARG A 93 11.72 9.12 -11.52
C ARG A 93 12.26 8.44 -12.77
N HIS A 94 11.55 8.61 -13.86
CA HIS A 94 11.99 8.16 -15.17
C HIS A 94 13.14 9.08 -15.63
N PRO A 95 14.25 8.53 -16.16
CA PRO A 95 15.44 9.34 -16.50
C PRO A 95 15.15 10.44 -17.53
N ASP A 96 14.30 10.18 -18.50
CA ASP A 96 14.03 11.13 -19.59
C ASP A 96 12.85 12.08 -19.26
N ALA A 97 11.90 11.67 -18.38
CA ALA A 97 10.70 12.45 -18.12
C ALA A 97 10.72 13.20 -16.77
N GLY A 98 11.66 12.87 -15.88
CA GLY A 98 11.78 13.55 -14.58
C GLY A 98 10.65 13.30 -13.57
N VAL A 99 9.59 12.59 -13.98
CA VAL A 99 8.44 12.23 -13.13
C VAL A 99 8.45 10.74 -12.79
N SER A 100 7.64 10.35 -11.82
CA SER A 100 7.51 8.95 -11.40
C SER A 100 6.99 8.07 -12.55
N ARG A 101 7.52 6.86 -12.67
CA ARG A 101 7.03 5.87 -13.66
C ARG A 101 5.57 5.51 -13.47
N LEU A 102 5.06 5.59 -12.24
CA LEU A 102 3.64 5.37 -11.96
C LEU A 102 2.76 6.46 -12.57
N VAL A 103 3.20 7.73 -12.55
CA VAL A 103 2.51 8.85 -13.22
C VAL A 103 2.50 8.62 -14.73
N LEU A 104 3.66 8.31 -15.32
CA LEU A 104 3.74 8.03 -16.76
C LEU A 104 2.89 6.83 -17.18
N PHE A 105 2.83 5.80 -16.34
CA PHE A 105 1.97 4.65 -16.58
C PHE A 105 0.49 5.05 -16.55
N HIS A 106 0.08 5.82 -15.55
CA HIS A 106 -1.29 6.34 -15.45
C HIS A 106 -1.67 7.14 -16.71
N GLU A 107 -0.84 8.11 -17.10
CA GLU A 107 -1.08 8.92 -18.31
C GLU A 107 -1.15 8.05 -19.58
N HIS A 108 -0.32 7.01 -19.66
CA HIS A 108 -0.36 6.07 -20.78
C HIS A 108 -1.67 5.28 -20.81
N ILE A 109 -2.14 4.77 -19.67
CA ILE A 109 -3.44 4.08 -19.57
C ILE A 109 -4.58 5.01 -19.95
N VAL A 110 -4.59 6.23 -19.46
CA VAL A 110 -5.61 7.22 -19.81
C VAL A 110 -5.66 7.45 -21.33
N ARG A 111 -4.49 7.61 -21.97
CA ARG A 111 -4.41 7.74 -23.44
C ARG A 111 -4.95 6.52 -24.17
N LEU A 112 -4.65 5.33 -23.68
CA LEU A 112 -5.20 4.09 -24.27
C LEU A 112 -6.71 4.00 -24.12
N CYS A 113 -7.26 4.39 -22.97
CA CYS A 113 -8.70 4.43 -22.74
C CYS A 113 -9.41 5.44 -23.63
N LYS A 114 -8.83 6.63 -23.81
CA LYS A 114 -9.36 7.65 -24.76
C LYS A 114 -9.31 7.13 -26.20
N ALA A 115 -8.19 6.57 -26.63
CA ALA A 115 -8.03 6.01 -27.97
C ALA A 115 -8.96 4.80 -28.25
N ALA A 116 -9.45 4.15 -27.22
CA ALA A 116 -10.43 3.05 -27.30
C ALA A 116 -11.88 3.52 -27.09
N ASP A 117 -12.10 4.82 -27.01
CA ASP A 117 -13.41 5.46 -26.73
C ASP A 117 -14.10 4.97 -25.44
N LEU A 118 -13.29 4.53 -24.48
CA LEU A 118 -13.76 4.13 -23.15
C LEU A 118 -13.93 5.32 -22.20
N VAL A 119 -13.32 6.45 -22.52
CA VAL A 119 -13.35 7.70 -21.75
C VAL A 119 -13.47 8.86 -22.73
N GLY A 120 -14.51 9.67 -22.61
CA GLY A 120 -14.69 10.87 -23.43
C GLY A 120 -13.56 11.88 -23.24
N GLU A 121 -13.30 12.70 -24.27
CA GLU A 121 -12.23 13.72 -24.20
C GLU A 121 -12.46 14.75 -23.10
N GLU A 122 -13.71 15.09 -22.81
CA GLU A 122 -14.13 16.04 -21.77
C GLU A 122 -14.43 15.37 -20.42
N ALA A 123 -14.07 14.09 -20.24
CA ALA A 123 -14.32 13.40 -18.98
C ALA A 123 -13.61 14.10 -17.83
N THR A 124 -14.37 14.73 -16.97
CA THR A 124 -13.87 15.28 -15.71
C THR A 124 -13.56 14.14 -14.77
N TRP A 125 -12.29 13.93 -14.46
CA TRP A 125 -11.87 12.99 -13.44
C TRP A 125 -12.19 13.60 -12.09
N VAL A 126 -13.29 13.19 -11.50
CA VAL A 126 -13.50 13.40 -10.07
C VAL A 126 -12.59 12.41 -9.38
N THR A 127 -11.40 12.85 -9.03
CA THR A 127 -10.64 12.18 -7.99
C THR A 127 -11.42 12.48 -6.72
N ASP A 128 -12.35 11.58 -6.37
CA ASP A 128 -12.79 11.54 -5.00
C ASP A 128 -11.51 11.31 -4.20
N SER A 129 -11.11 12.32 -3.43
CA SER A 129 -10.22 12.14 -2.30
C SER A 129 -11.00 11.40 -1.22
N THR A 130 -11.65 10.30 -1.60
CA THR A 130 -11.98 9.27 -0.64
C THR A 130 -10.65 9.03 0.04
N PRO A 131 -10.48 9.42 1.31
CA PRO A 131 -9.25 9.11 1.98
C PRO A 131 -9.08 7.63 1.72
N MET A 132 -8.07 7.28 0.93
CA MET A 132 -7.69 5.89 0.85
C MET A 132 -7.47 5.54 2.30
N TRP A 133 -8.48 4.93 2.87
CA TRP A 133 -8.34 4.20 4.10
C TRP A 133 -7.32 3.13 3.75
N SER A 134 -6.08 3.59 3.55
CA SER A 134 -4.96 2.71 3.58
C SER A 134 -5.19 1.90 4.83
N TYR A 135 -4.82 0.68 4.85
CA TYR A 135 -4.75 -0.18 6.04
C TYR A 135 -3.83 0.39 7.15
N ALA A 136 -3.09 1.46 6.91
CA ALA A 136 -2.87 2.52 7.86
C ALA A 136 -4.20 3.29 7.91
N ALA A 137 -5.20 2.74 8.63
CA ALA A 137 -6.19 3.61 9.23
C ALA A 137 -5.39 4.79 9.75
N VAL A 138 -5.63 5.99 9.22
CA VAL A 138 -5.16 7.20 9.89
C VAL A 138 -5.84 7.05 11.24
N LEU A 139 -5.08 6.50 12.16
CA LEU A 139 -5.52 6.43 13.55
C LEU A 139 -5.82 7.88 13.83
N ASP A 140 -7.10 8.18 14.01
CA ASP A 140 -7.43 9.55 14.33
C ASP A 140 -6.50 9.98 15.46
N THR A 141 -6.21 11.23 15.55
CA THR A 141 -5.19 11.77 16.47
C THR A 141 -5.36 11.23 17.89
N VAL A 142 -6.61 11.03 18.33
CA VAL A 142 -6.95 10.45 19.64
C VAL A 142 -6.42 9.02 19.78
N ARG A 143 -6.65 8.17 18.79
CA ARG A 143 -6.16 6.78 18.81
C ARG A 143 -4.64 6.71 18.68
N LEU A 144 -4.05 7.62 17.89
CA LEU A 144 -2.59 7.67 17.71
C LEU A 144 -1.89 8.05 19.01
N LEU A 145 -2.31 9.15 19.64
CA LEU A 145 -1.76 9.61 20.92
C LEU A 145 -2.02 8.58 22.02
N GLY A 146 -3.24 8.11 22.18
CA GLY A 146 -3.55 7.15 23.20
C GLY A 146 -2.80 5.82 23.06
N ARG A 147 -2.57 5.33 21.84
CA ARG A 147 -1.71 4.17 21.62
C ARG A 147 -0.24 4.46 21.92
N GLY A 148 0.23 5.66 21.62
CA GLY A 148 1.58 6.11 21.94
C GLY A 148 1.84 6.10 23.45
N VAL A 149 1.00 6.79 24.21
CA VAL A 149 1.07 6.81 25.69
C VAL A 149 0.97 5.40 26.27
N GLY A 150 0.00 4.61 25.81
CA GLY A 150 -0.16 3.23 26.27
C GLY A 150 1.05 2.32 25.93
N ALA A 151 1.74 2.55 24.82
CA ALA A 151 2.96 1.82 24.50
C ALA A 151 4.11 2.20 25.44
N VAL A 152 4.27 3.49 25.75
CA VAL A 152 5.26 3.97 26.70
C VAL A 152 4.98 3.43 28.11
N ALA A 153 3.73 3.52 28.57
CA ALA A 153 3.31 3.00 29.88
C ALA A 153 3.60 1.51 30.03
N ARG A 154 3.23 0.69 29.04
CA ARG A 154 3.53 -0.75 29.03
C ARG A 154 5.04 -1.03 29.04
N ARG A 155 5.81 -0.24 28.29
CA ARG A 155 7.28 -0.39 28.26
C ARG A 155 7.91 -0.04 29.61
N TRP A 156 7.41 1.02 30.23
CA TRP A 156 7.83 1.46 31.57
C TRP A 156 7.51 0.40 32.62
N ALA A 157 6.28 -0.10 32.68
CA ALA A 157 5.84 -1.16 33.59
C ALA A 157 6.78 -2.37 33.48
N LYS A 158 7.05 -2.82 32.26
CA LYS A 158 7.99 -3.94 32.01
C LYS A 158 9.40 -3.65 32.51
N GLY A 159 9.91 -2.45 32.31
CA GLY A 159 11.26 -2.05 32.76
C GLY A 159 11.39 -1.98 34.28
N ARG A 160 10.33 -1.58 34.97
CA ARG A 160 10.27 -1.45 36.43
C ARG A 160 9.76 -2.70 37.14
N ARG A 161 9.37 -3.74 36.39
CA ARG A 161 8.76 -4.98 36.93
C ARG A 161 7.50 -4.69 37.75
N THR A 162 6.73 -3.70 37.35
CA THR A 162 5.44 -3.30 37.93
C THR A 162 4.30 -3.65 36.97
N THR A 163 3.06 -3.52 37.39
CA THR A 163 1.88 -3.78 36.55
C THR A 163 1.50 -2.55 35.74
N ILE A 164 0.82 -2.76 34.61
CA ILE A 164 0.28 -1.64 33.83
C ILE A 164 -0.80 -0.88 34.62
N GLN A 165 -1.51 -1.54 35.53
CA GLN A 165 -2.50 -0.94 36.41
C GLN A 165 -1.83 0.08 37.34
N GLU A 166 -0.76 -0.26 38.03
CA GLU A 166 -0.02 0.65 38.92
C GLU A 166 0.52 1.87 38.17
N VAL A 167 0.95 1.67 36.91
CA VAL A 167 1.39 2.79 36.07
C VAL A 167 0.22 3.67 35.66
N ALA A 168 -0.93 3.07 35.29
CA ALA A 168 -2.12 3.80 34.90
C ALA A 168 -2.65 4.66 36.06
N ASP A 169 -2.69 4.09 37.27
CA ASP A 169 -3.10 4.79 38.49
C ASP A 169 -2.13 5.96 38.82
N THR A 170 -0.82 5.70 38.70
CA THR A 170 0.23 6.73 39.00
C THR A 170 0.22 7.88 38.00
N TRP A 171 0.00 7.58 36.72
CA TRP A 171 0.02 8.57 35.62
C TRP A 171 -1.37 9.13 35.32
N GLU A 172 -2.41 8.65 35.99
CA GLU A 172 -3.80 9.04 35.75
C GLU A 172 -4.22 8.81 34.29
N ILE A 173 -3.95 7.62 33.78
CA ILE A 173 -4.20 7.22 32.39
C ILE A 173 -5.05 5.95 32.31
N ASP A 174 -6.09 5.84 33.11
CA ASP A 174 -6.94 4.63 33.21
C ASP A 174 -7.54 4.18 31.87
N TRP A 175 -7.74 5.12 30.96
CA TRP A 175 -8.18 4.87 29.60
C TRP A 175 -7.24 3.94 28.81
N VAL A 176 -5.98 3.76 29.24
CA VAL A 176 -5.01 2.82 28.62
C VAL A 176 -5.42 1.37 28.87
N LEU A 177 -6.18 1.11 29.93
CA LEU A 177 -6.66 -0.22 30.31
C LEU A 177 -7.95 -0.61 29.57
N ALA A 178 -8.64 0.37 28.99
CA ALA A 178 -9.88 0.12 28.27
C ALA A 178 -9.66 -0.62 26.95
N PRO A 179 -10.60 -1.46 26.53
CA PRO A 179 -10.54 -2.15 25.23
C PRO A 179 -10.49 -1.20 24.03
N SER A 180 -11.01 0.02 24.21
CA SER A 180 -11.00 1.07 23.19
C SER A 180 -10.74 2.42 23.86
N ILE A 181 -9.74 3.14 23.36
CA ILE A 181 -9.41 4.49 23.84
C ILE A 181 -10.61 5.43 23.70
N LYS A 182 -11.30 5.40 22.55
CA LYS A 182 -12.50 6.21 22.36
C LYS A 182 -13.67 5.81 23.26
N GLY A 183 -13.79 4.53 23.57
CA GLY A 183 -14.84 4.03 24.46
C GLY A 183 -14.57 4.32 25.94
N ALA A 184 -13.35 4.71 26.29
CA ALA A 184 -13.01 5.14 27.65
C ALA A 184 -13.45 6.58 27.97
N PHE A 185 -13.72 7.37 26.93
CA PHE A 185 -14.22 8.74 27.09
C PHE A 185 -15.70 8.78 26.71
N GLU A 186 -16.56 9.06 27.66
CA GLU A 186 -18.02 9.15 27.48
C GLU A 186 -18.41 10.51 26.91
N ILE A 187 -18.05 10.79 25.64
CA ILE A 187 -18.34 12.05 24.96
C ILE A 187 -19.09 11.81 23.65
N ASP A 188 -19.79 12.81 23.16
CA ASP A 188 -20.25 12.82 21.76
C ASP A 188 -19.08 13.11 20.82
N TRP A 189 -18.62 12.09 20.10
CA TRP A 189 -17.51 12.19 19.15
C TRP A 189 -17.83 13.03 17.90
N LYS A 190 -19.07 13.49 17.73
CA LYS A 190 -19.44 14.43 16.67
C LYS A 190 -19.22 15.88 17.11
N ASP A 191 -19.20 16.12 18.41
CA ASP A 191 -18.94 17.43 18.98
C ASP A 191 -17.45 17.83 18.86
N PRO A 192 -17.13 18.95 18.17
CA PRO A 192 -15.76 19.42 18.01
C PRO A 192 -15.09 19.86 19.32
N GLU A 193 -15.87 20.46 20.23
CA GLU A 193 -15.35 20.99 21.49
C GLU A 193 -14.96 19.84 22.44
N ALA A 194 -15.86 18.88 22.62
CA ALA A 194 -15.58 17.67 23.40
C ALA A 194 -14.38 16.88 22.87
N ARG A 195 -14.22 16.78 21.52
CA ARG A 195 -13.02 16.16 20.92
C ARG A 195 -11.75 16.93 21.22
N SER A 196 -11.81 18.27 21.18
CA SER A 196 -10.65 19.12 21.46
C SER A 196 -10.19 18.98 22.91
N GLU A 197 -11.12 18.88 23.83
CA GLU A 197 -10.84 18.67 25.26
C GLU A 197 -10.13 17.33 25.50
N VAL A 198 -10.67 16.23 24.95
CA VAL A 198 -10.01 14.91 25.04
C VAL A 198 -8.62 14.92 24.39
N LEU A 199 -8.45 15.60 23.27
CA LEU A 199 -7.13 15.74 22.64
C LEU A 199 -6.16 16.50 23.55
N GLY A 200 -6.62 17.58 24.22
CA GLY A 200 -5.82 18.31 25.21
C GLY A 200 -5.36 17.38 26.33
N GLN A 201 -6.28 16.63 26.94
CA GLN A 201 -5.94 15.67 28.00
C GLN A 201 -4.90 14.61 27.55
N LEU A 202 -5.03 14.11 26.32
CA LEU A 202 -4.09 13.12 25.78
C LEU A 202 -2.70 13.74 25.49
N VAL A 203 -2.64 14.98 25.04
CA VAL A 203 -1.39 15.72 24.79
C VAL A 203 -0.66 16.01 26.09
N ASP A 204 -1.38 16.40 27.13
CA ASP A 204 -0.81 16.70 28.46
C ASP A 204 -0.18 15.46 29.12
N LYS A 205 -0.66 14.26 28.74
CA LYS A 205 -0.13 12.97 29.22
C LYS A 205 0.92 12.35 28.27
N ALA A 206 1.20 12.95 27.11
CA ALA A 206 2.12 12.41 26.10
C ALA A 206 3.54 12.94 26.26
#